data_cab0c9686b5ced3e20199f8696ad8db9
#
_entry.id   cab0c9686b5ced3e20199f8696ad8db9
#
_cell.length_a   1.000
_cell.length_b   1.000
_cell.length_c   1.000
_cell.angle_alpha   90.00
_cell.angle_beta   90.00
_cell.angle_gamma   90.00
#
_symmetry.space_group_name_H-M   'P 1'
#
loop_
_entity.id
_entity.type
_entity.pdbx_description
1 polymer ?
#
loop_
_entity_poly.entity_id
_entity_poly.type
_entity_poly.pdbx_seq_one_letter_code
_entity_poly.pdbx_strand_id
1 'polypeptide(L)'
;MKKNVTDILDIHTHKLEADSLGKSIVNYPLLADSPLYMPFAGDVEVDRGYYYSVGIHPWELTEHNAGQLLDYLKQQLRKKQFVAVGEAGLDKLAVASMELQLTVFKAQVRLSEEYGLPLIIHCVKAVDELLAVKKEFRLQQAWIWHGFRGKTEQAVQLLKKGFYLSLGEYYSDETMRTVPDERLFLETDNSSLDIEDILCRAAKVRGVEVEA
;
A
#
# COMPACT_ATOMS: atom_id res chain seq x y z
N MET A 1 -7.01 -0.21 25.29
CA MET A 1 -6.60 1.11 24.81
C MET A 1 -6.60 1.07 23.30
N LYS A 2 -7.36 1.92 22.61
CA LYS A 2 -7.20 2.10 21.17
C LYS A 2 -5.86 2.84 20.98
N LYS A 3 -4.82 2.18 20.47
CA LYS A 3 -3.63 2.89 20.01
C LYS A 3 -4.08 3.79 18.86
N ASN A 4 -3.79 5.06 18.95
CA ASN A 4 -4.04 5.99 17.86
C ASN A 4 -3.13 5.60 16.70
N VAL A 5 -3.69 5.40 15.52
CA VAL A 5 -2.98 5.12 14.26
C VAL A 5 -2.17 6.35 13.78
N THR A 6 -2.13 7.40 14.59
CA THR A 6 -1.46 8.68 14.28
C THR A 6 0.07 8.62 14.33
N ASP A 7 0.65 7.50 14.79
CA ASP A 7 2.11 7.37 14.97
C ASP A 7 2.77 6.52 13.86
N ILE A 8 2.03 6.16 12.79
CA ILE A 8 2.60 5.42 11.66
C ILE A 8 3.31 6.41 10.73
N LEU A 9 4.62 6.24 10.60
CA LEU A 9 5.48 7.04 9.73
C LEU A 9 5.62 6.40 8.34
N ASP A 10 5.73 5.06 8.29
CA ASP A 10 5.93 4.27 7.08
C ASP A 10 4.65 3.52 6.71
N ILE A 11 3.95 4.01 5.67
CA ILE A 11 2.65 3.42 5.29
C ILE A 11 2.78 2.09 4.55
N HIS A 12 3.97 1.78 4.00
CA HIS A 12 4.21 0.57 3.25
C HIS A 12 5.69 0.20 3.22
N THR A 13 6.02 -0.96 3.77
CA THR A 13 7.38 -1.50 3.75
C THR A 13 7.35 -3.02 3.63
N HIS A 14 8.40 -3.59 3.02
CA HIS A 14 8.64 -5.04 3.03
C HIS A 14 9.61 -5.48 4.13
N LYS A 15 10.13 -4.52 4.91
CA LYS A 15 11.10 -4.79 5.98
C LYS A 15 10.40 -5.04 7.30
N LEU A 16 10.85 -6.05 8.04
CA LEU A 16 10.45 -6.30 9.41
C LEU A 16 11.65 -6.00 10.33
N GLU A 17 11.71 -4.80 10.85
CA GLU A 17 12.79 -4.35 11.73
C GLU A 17 12.25 -4.07 13.13
N ALA A 18 13.07 -4.33 14.16
CA ALA A 18 12.66 -4.12 15.55
C ALA A 18 12.27 -2.65 15.82
N ASP A 19 12.91 -1.70 15.14
CA ASP A 19 12.66 -0.28 15.31
C ASP A 19 11.38 0.21 14.59
N SER A 20 10.83 -0.61 13.68
CA SER A 20 9.54 -0.34 13.00
C SER A 20 8.32 -0.73 13.82
N LEU A 21 8.52 -1.25 15.04
CA LEU A 21 7.45 -1.68 15.94
C LEU A 21 6.45 -0.54 16.24
N GLY A 22 5.24 -0.66 15.68
CA GLY A 22 4.17 0.34 15.87
C GLY A 22 4.32 1.61 15.06
N LYS A 23 5.34 1.72 14.20
CA LYS A 23 5.58 2.89 13.34
C LYS A 23 5.37 2.62 11.87
N SER A 24 5.33 1.34 11.45
CA SER A 24 5.24 0.94 10.04
C SER A 24 4.09 -0.01 9.79
N ILE A 25 3.55 0.03 8.57
CA ILE A 25 2.66 -1.00 8.04
C ILE A 25 3.51 -1.92 7.16
N VAL A 26 3.72 -3.13 7.63
CA VAL A 26 4.52 -4.14 6.93
C VAL A 26 3.64 -4.92 5.96
N ASN A 27 4.05 -5.03 4.70
CA ASN A 27 3.35 -5.85 3.72
C ASN A 27 3.51 -7.34 4.05
N TYR A 28 2.40 -8.02 4.33
CA TYR A 28 2.38 -9.44 4.67
C TYR A 28 2.21 -10.29 3.40
N PRO A 29 3.19 -11.12 3.04
CA PRO A 29 3.10 -11.96 1.85
C PRO A 29 2.07 -13.07 2.06
N LEU A 30 1.19 -13.28 1.08
CA LEU A 30 0.22 -14.38 1.12
C LEU A 30 0.83 -15.73 0.74
N LEU A 31 1.88 -15.73 -0.08
CA LEU A 31 2.59 -16.94 -0.50
C LEU A 31 4.00 -16.95 0.08
N ALA A 32 4.42 -18.09 0.62
CA ALA A 32 5.76 -18.25 1.18
C ALA A 32 6.87 -18.18 0.12
N ASP A 33 6.55 -18.45 -1.15
CA ASP A 33 7.42 -18.37 -2.32
C ASP A 33 7.14 -17.13 -3.18
N SER A 34 6.41 -16.15 -2.65
CA SER A 34 6.17 -14.88 -3.29
C SER A 34 7.48 -14.18 -3.62
N PRO A 35 7.64 -13.58 -4.84
CA PRO A 35 8.78 -12.72 -5.14
C PRO A 35 8.83 -11.47 -4.24
N LEU A 36 7.75 -11.17 -3.55
CA LEU A 36 7.63 -10.12 -2.53
C LEU A 36 7.99 -10.64 -1.12
N TYR A 37 8.31 -11.93 -1.01
CA TYR A 37 8.63 -12.57 0.25
C TYR A 37 10.02 -12.12 0.73
N MET A 38 10.04 -11.34 1.78
CA MET A 38 11.23 -11.23 2.63
C MET A 38 11.15 -12.37 3.65
N PRO A 39 12.24 -13.10 3.90
CA PRO A 39 12.19 -14.25 4.78
C PRO A 39 11.83 -13.80 6.20
N PHE A 40 10.54 -13.86 6.52
CA PHE A 40 10.12 -13.93 7.90
C PHE A 40 10.66 -15.25 8.44
N ALA A 41 11.62 -15.21 9.34
CA ALA A 41 12.18 -16.41 9.97
C ALA A 41 11.13 -17.04 10.87
N GLY A 42 10.45 -18.06 10.36
CA GLY A 42 9.48 -18.86 11.10
C GLY A 42 8.01 -18.59 10.74
N ASP A 43 7.12 -19.45 11.22
CA ASP A 43 5.68 -19.20 11.19
C ASP A 43 5.42 -17.84 11.84
N VAL A 44 5.00 -16.86 11.02
CA VAL A 44 4.67 -15.54 11.53
C VAL A 44 3.42 -15.68 12.39
N GLU A 45 3.60 -16.02 13.66
CA GLU A 45 2.68 -15.51 14.66
C GLU A 45 2.74 -14.01 14.48
N VAL A 46 1.64 -13.44 13.93
CA VAL A 46 1.50 -12.01 13.69
C VAL A 46 1.85 -11.31 15.00
N ASP A 47 3.07 -10.78 15.06
CA ASP A 47 3.68 -10.35 16.32
C ASP A 47 2.87 -9.19 16.91
N ARG A 48 2.71 -9.18 18.23
CA ARG A 48 1.78 -8.31 18.95
C ARG A 48 2.14 -6.82 18.93
N GLY A 49 3.10 -6.43 18.12
CA GLY A 49 3.57 -5.05 18.07
C GLY A 49 3.58 -4.42 16.68
N TYR A 50 3.41 -5.20 15.62
CA TYR A 50 3.42 -4.72 14.25
C TYR A 50 2.01 -4.52 13.68
N TYR A 51 1.90 -3.58 12.76
CA TYR A 51 0.75 -3.44 11.87
C TYR A 51 1.09 -4.03 10.50
N TYR A 52 0.11 -4.66 9.87
CA TYR A 52 0.29 -5.30 8.58
C TYR A 52 -0.73 -4.82 7.56
N SER A 53 -0.31 -4.74 6.31
CA SER A 53 -1.21 -4.83 5.17
C SER A 53 -1.19 -6.25 4.61
N VAL A 54 -2.27 -6.69 4.01
CA VAL A 54 -2.35 -7.97 3.30
C VAL A 54 -3.21 -7.82 2.06
N GLY A 55 -2.68 -8.26 0.93
CA GLY A 55 -3.35 -8.18 -0.35
C GLY A 55 -2.81 -9.22 -1.33
N ILE A 56 -3.44 -9.30 -2.50
CA ILE A 56 -3.00 -10.14 -3.60
C ILE A 56 -2.37 -9.24 -4.65
N HIS A 57 -1.04 -9.30 -4.71
CA HIS A 57 -0.27 -8.54 -5.70
C HIS A 57 -0.45 -9.15 -7.11
N PRO A 58 -0.48 -8.35 -8.18
CA PRO A 58 -0.62 -8.85 -9.55
C PRO A 58 0.43 -9.90 -9.97
N TRP A 59 1.63 -9.84 -9.39
CA TRP A 59 2.71 -10.80 -9.69
C TRP A 59 2.49 -12.18 -9.08
N GLU A 60 1.64 -12.28 -8.06
CA GLU A 60 1.30 -13.56 -7.41
C GLU A 60 0.16 -14.31 -8.11
N LEU A 61 -0.54 -13.64 -9.04
CA LEU A 61 -1.72 -14.19 -9.69
C LEU A 61 -1.38 -15.18 -10.79
N THR A 62 -2.12 -16.29 -10.76
CA THR A 62 -2.24 -17.26 -11.85
C THR A 62 -3.71 -17.62 -12.05
N GLU A 63 -4.04 -18.19 -13.22
CA GLU A 63 -5.41 -18.66 -13.53
C GLU A 63 -5.91 -19.73 -12.53
N HIS A 64 -5.00 -20.36 -11.76
CA HIS A 64 -5.33 -21.49 -10.90
C HIS A 64 -5.37 -21.14 -9.40
N ASN A 65 -4.80 -20.00 -8.98
CA ASN A 65 -4.65 -19.70 -7.55
C ASN A 65 -5.56 -18.56 -7.02
N ALA A 66 -6.19 -17.79 -7.89
CA ALA A 66 -6.94 -16.59 -7.51
C ALA A 66 -8.02 -16.85 -6.44
N GLY A 67 -8.79 -17.93 -6.57
CA GLY A 67 -9.82 -18.30 -5.58
C GLY A 67 -9.22 -18.63 -4.23
N GLN A 68 -8.17 -19.45 -4.21
CA GLN A 68 -7.47 -19.83 -2.97
C GLN A 68 -6.87 -18.62 -2.26
N LEU A 69 -6.23 -17.71 -3.03
CA LEU A 69 -5.65 -16.49 -2.48
C LEU A 69 -6.72 -15.57 -1.88
N LEU A 70 -7.88 -15.42 -2.52
CA LEU A 70 -9.00 -14.64 -2.00
C LEU A 70 -9.56 -15.22 -0.70
N ASP A 71 -9.68 -16.54 -0.60
CA ASP A 71 -10.15 -17.21 0.62
C ASP A 71 -9.13 -17.05 1.75
N TYR A 72 -7.84 -17.15 1.45
CA TYR A 72 -6.78 -16.94 2.43
C TYR A 72 -6.71 -15.48 2.89
N LEU A 73 -6.82 -14.53 1.96
CA LEU A 73 -6.91 -13.10 2.26
C LEU A 73 -8.04 -12.79 3.27
N LYS A 74 -9.25 -13.33 3.03
CA LYS A 74 -10.39 -13.18 3.95
C LYS A 74 -10.10 -13.70 5.35
N GLN A 75 -9.35 -14.81 5.47
CA GLN A 75 -8.97 -15.36 6.76
C GLN A 75 -8.02 -14.42 7.51
N GLN A 76 -7.03 -13.84 6.81
CA GLN A 76 -6.08 -12.91 7.42
C GLN A 76 -6.76 -11.62 7.88
N LEU A 77 -7.65 -11.03 7.06
CA LEU A 77 -8.33 -9.77 7.37
C LEU A 77 -9.20 -9.79 8.65
N ARG A 78 -9.48 -10.97 9.18
CA ARG A 78 -10.17 -11.12 10.48
C ARG A 78 -9.27 -10.81 11.69
N LYS A 79 -7.96 -10.80 11.50
CA LYS A 79 -6.99 -10.54 12.57
C LYS A 79 -6.79 -9.03 12.69
N LYS A 80 -6.80 -8.51 13.93
CA LYS A 80 -6.76 -7.06 14.23
C LYS A 80 -5.46 -6.35 13.83
N GLN A 81 -4.41 -7.09 13.58
CA GLN A 81 -3.11 -6.54 13.18
C GLN A 81 -3.09 -6.13 11.70
N PHE A 82 -4.00 -6.68 10.89
CA PHE A 82 -4.16 -6.24 9.51
C PHE A 82 -4.99 -4.96 9.47
N VAL A 83 -4.36 -3.86 9.10
CA VAL A 83 -4.93 -2.52 9.16
C VAL A 83 -5.19 -1.92 7.77
N ALA A 84 -4.76 -2.61 6.72
CA ALA A 84 -4.99 -2.23 5.33
C ALA A 84 -5.14 -3.47 4.42
N VAL A 85 -5.88 -3.33 3.33
CA VAL A 85 -5.89 -4.28 2.21
C VAL A 85 -4.84 -3.82 1.21
N GLY A 86 -3.81 -4.63 1.01
CA GLY A 86 -2.69 -4.31 0.13
C GLY A 86 -1.43 -5.12 0.52
N GLU A 87 -0.49 -5.17 -0.36
CA GLU A 87 -0.38 -4.51 -1.66
C GLU A 87 -1.33 -5.17 -2.67
N ALA A 88 -2.23 -4.39 -3.25
CA ALA A 88 -3.25 -4.87 -4.18
C ALA A 88 -3.33 -3.95 -5.40
N GLY A 89 -3.57 -4.47 -6.59
CA GLY A 89 -3.67 -3.56 -7.72
C GLY A 89 -3.55 -4.15 -9.09
N LEU A 90 -2.99 -3.35 -10.02
CA LEU A 90 -2.95 -3.64 -11.45
C LEU A 90 -1.55 -3.35 -12.00
N ASP A 91 -1.00 -4.31 -12.77
CA ASP A 91 0.29 -4.17 -13.41
C ASP A 91 0.27 -4.76 -14.83
N LYS A 92 0.45 -3.91 -15.86
CA LYS A 92 0.54 -4.37 -17.26
C LYS A 92 1.83 -5.14 -17.57
N LEU A 93 2.77 -5.19 -16.65
CA LEU A 93 4.01 -5.98 -16.79
C LEU A 93 3.90 -7.34 -16.10
N ALA A 94 2.85 -7.59 -15.32
CA ALA A 94 2.60 -8.89 -14.71
C ALA A 94 2.23 -9.95 -15.77
N VAL A 95 2.49 -11.21 -15.43
CA VAL A 95 2.16 -12.36 -16.30
C VAL A 95 0.65 -12.60 -16.37
N ALA A 96 -0.05 -12.38 -15.26
CA ALA A 96 -1.49 -12.54 -15.17
C ALA A 96 -2.23 -11.59 -16.13
N SER A 97 -3.28 -12.08 -16.78
CA SER A 97 -4.10 -11.27 -17.69
C SER A 97 -4.73 -10.08 -16.96
N MET A 98 -4.91 -8.95 -17.64
CA MET A 98 -5.57 -7.77 -17.05
C MET A 98 -7.00 -8.09 -16.60
N GLU A 99 -7.71 -8.99 -17.28
CA GLU A 99 -9.04 -9.44 -16.90
C GLU A 99 -9.04 -10.14 -15.53
N LEU A 100 -8.08 -11.05 -15.32
CA LEU A 100 -7.90 -11.73 -14.04
C LEU A 100 -7.50 -10.73 -12.94
N GLN A 101 -6.55 -9.85 -13.22
CA GLN A 101 -6.14 -8.80 -12.27
C GLN A 101 -7.31 -7.92 -11.86
N LEU A 102 -8.11 -7.44 -12.81
CA LEU A 102 -9.30 -6.62 -12.54
C LEU A 102 -10.33 -7.38 -11.70
N THR A 103 -10.57 -8.66 -11.99
CA THR A 103 -11.49 -9.49 -11.23
C THR A 103 -11.06 -9.60 -9.77
N VAL A 104 -9.78 -9.91 -9.54
CA VAL A 104 -9.22 -10.07 -8.18
C VAL A 104 -9.09 -8.73 -7.47
N PHE A 105 -8.67 -7.67 -8.16
CA PHE A 105 -8.59 -6.33 -7.56
C PHE A 105 -9.97 -5.82 -7.11
N LYS A 106 -11.01 -5.97 -7.93
CA LYS A 106 -12.37 -5.61 -7.54
C LYS A 106 -12.88 -6.42 -6.34
N ALA A 107 -12.50 -7.69 -6.22
CA ALA A 107 -12.81 -8.47 -5.03
C ALA A 107 -12.12 -7.91 -3.78
N GLN A 108 -10.85 -7.51 -3.88
CA GLN A 108 -10.11 -6.87 -2.79
C GLN A 108 -10.69 -5.49 -2.42
N VAL A 109 -11.15 -4.71 -3.41
CA VAL A 109 -11.88 -3.46 -3.15
C VAL A 109 -13.14 -3.71 -2.32
N ARG A 110 -13.92 -4.76 -2.62
CA ARG A 110 -15.10 -5.13 -1.80
C ARG A 110 -14.72 -5.57 -0.39
N LEU A 111 -13.62 -6.30 -0.23
CA LEU A 111 -13.10 -6.66 1.09
C LEU A 111 -12.66 -5.43 1.89
N SER A 112 -11.99 -4.46 1.26
CA SER A 112 -11.65 -3.19 1.89
C SER A 112 -12.90 -2.49 2.44
N GLU A 113 -14.02 -2.47 1.69
CA GLU A 113 -15.30 -1.92 2.15
C GLU A 113 -15.89 -2.74 3.30
N GLU A 114 -15.96 -4.07 3.14
CA GLU A 114 -16.53 -4.98 4.13
C GLU A 114 -15.84 -4.88 5.51
N TYR A 115 -14.51 -4.77 5.51
CA TYR A 115 -13.72 -4.67 6.73
C TYR A 115 -13.45 -3.22 7.18
N GLY A 116 -13.86 -2.22 6.40
CA GLY A 116 -13.63 -0.80 6.70
C GLY A 116 -12.14 -0.40 6.67
N LEU A 117 -11.31 -1.08 5.87
CA LEU A 117 -9.87 -0.90 5.80
C LEU A 117 -9.45 -0.10 4.57
N PRO A 118 -8.42 0.76 4.64
CA PRO A 118 -7.86 1.44 3.49
C PRO A 118 -7.25 0.45 2.47
N LEU A 119 -7.11 0.90 1.23
CA LEU A 119 -6.40 0.19 0.15
C LEU A 119 -5.00 0.77 -0.04
N ILE A 120 -3.97 -0.06 0.01
CA ILE A 120 -2.61 0.24 -0.45
C ILE A 120 -2.47 -0.34 -1.86
N ILE A 121 -2.30 0.54 -2.86
CA ILE A 121 -2.55 0.22 -4.26
C ILE A 121 -1.25 0.25 -5.06
N HIS A 122 -0.94 -0.90 -5.65
CA HIS A 122 0.04 -1.05 -6.71
C HIS A 122 -0.55 -0.68 -8.06
N CYS A 123 0.10 0.20 -8.81
CA CYS A 123 -0.37 0.52 -10.16
C CYS A 123 0.79 0.81 -11.12
N VAL A 124 1.03 -0.12 -12.04
CA VAL A 124 2.06 0.01 -13.08
C VAL A 124 1.42 -0.01 -14.46
N LYS A 125 1.54 1.12 -15.20
CA LYS A 125 1.02 1.32 -16.56
C LYS A 125 -0.48 1.05 -16.73
N ALA A 126 -1.29 1.00 -15.64
CA ALA A 126 -2.70 0.62 -15.60
C ALA A 126 -3.60 1.71 -15.00
N VAL A 127 -3.24 2.98 -15.21
CA VAL A 127 -3.95 4.14 -14.61
C VAL A 127 -5.41 4.20 -15.05
N ASP A 128 -5.68 4.00 -16.33
CA ASP A 128 -7.03 4.10 -16.88
C ASP A 128 -7.94 3.02 -16.31
N GLU A 129 -7.42 1.81 -16.21
CA GLU A 129 -8.12 0.67 -15.61
C GLU A 129 -8.38 0.92 -14.12
N LEU A 130 -7.39 1.41 -13.38
CA LEU A 130 -7.55 1.76 -11.96
C LEU A 130 -8.61 2.85 -11.77
N LEU A 131 -8.61 3.90 -12.59
CA LEU A 131 -9.61 4.97 -12.53
C LEU A 131 -11.02 4.46 -12.89
N ALA A 132 -11.13 3.52 -13.83
CA ALA A 132 -12.39 2.88 -14.16
C ALA A 132 -12.95 2.09 -12.97
N VAL A 133 -12.11 1.30 -12.29
CA VAL A 133 -12.52 0.59 -11.06
C VAL A 133 -12.92 1.58 -9.97
N LYS A 134 -12.14 2.64 -9.73
CA LYS A 134 -12.50 3.64 -8.71
C LYS A 134 -13.84 4.33 -9.00
N LYS A 135 -14.19 4.56 -10.26
CA LYS A 135 -15.47 5.13 -10.66
C LYS A 135 -16.64 4.17 -10.42
N GLU A 136 -16.40 2.86 -10.55
CA GLU A 136 -17.41 1.82 -10.30
C GLU A 136 -17.75 1.72 -8.81
N PHE A 137 -16.76 1.93 -7.93
CA PHE A 137 -16.91 1.85 -6.48
C PHE A 137 -16.95 3.25 -5.85
N ARG A 138 -17.97 3.52 -5.02
CA ARG A 138 -18.12 4.76 -4.25
C ARG A 138 -17.74 4.55 -2.79
N LEU A 139 -16.53 4.02 -2.56
CA LEU A 139 -16.07 3.68 -1.22
C LEU A 139 -15.72 4.93 -0.41
N GLN A 140 -15.92 4.83 0.91
CA GLN A 140 -15.47 5.84 1.88
C GLN A 140 -14.02 5.60 2.32
N GLN A 141 -13.50 4.37 2.15
CA GLN A 141 -12.14 4.01 2.50
C GLN A 141 -11.12 4.75 1.65
N ALA A 142 -9.96 5.04 2.27
CA ALA A 142 -8.85 5.68 1.57
C ALA A 142 -8.28 4.74 0.48
N TRP A 143 -8.07 5.29 -0.70
CA TRP A 143 -7.34 4.67 -1.80
C TRP A 143 -5.96 5.30 -1.84
N ILE A 144 -4.94 4.58 -1.36
CA ILE A 144 -3.57 5.06 -1.23
C ILE A 144 -2.77 4.45 -2.37
N TRP A 145 -2.38 5.28 -3.34
CA TRP A 145 -1.44 4.82 -4.37
C TRP A 145 -0.04 4.86 -3.79
N HIS A 146 0.53 3.67 -3.54
CA HIS A 146 1.87 3.55 -3.02
C HIS A 146 2.92 3.69 -4.13
N GLY A 147 4.17 3.98 -3.78
CA GLY A 147 5.30 4.09 -4.72
C GLY A 147 5.09 5.12 -5.82
N PHE A 148 4.33 6.19 -5.59
CA PHE A 148 4.01 7.14 -6.64
C PHE A 148 5.26 7.90 -7.12
N ARG A 149 5.59 7.72 -8.41
CA ARG A 149 6.76 8.35 -9.09
C ARG A 149 6.34 9.13 -10.34
N GLY A 150 5.03 9.39 -10.48
CA GLY A 150 4.46 10.09 -11.62
C GLY A 150 4.78 11.58 -11.62
N LYS A 151 4.43 12.23 -12.73
CA LYS A 151 4.55 13.69 -12.86
C LYS A 151 3.54 14.42 -11.97
N THR A 152 3.85 15.67 -11.65
CA THR A 152 3.01 16.54 -10.82
C THR A 152 1.58 16.67 -11.35
N GLU A 153 1.40 16.79 -12.68
CA GLU A 153 0.08 16.88 -13.29
C GLU A 153 -0.76 15.62 -13.04
N GLN A 154 -0.12 14.44 -13.07
CA GLN A 154 -0.78 13.17 -12.76
C GLN A 154 -1.16 13.12 -11.27
N ALA A 155 -0.26 13.56 -10.38
CA ALA A 155 -0.56 13.66 -8.96
C ALA A 155 -1.81 14.52 -8.71
N VAL A 156 -1.88 15.72 -9.31
CA VAL A 156 -3.03 16.62 -9.21
C VAL A 156 -4.32 15.97 -9.72
N GLN A 157 -4.26 15.24 -10.82
CA GLN A 157 -5.43 14.52 -11.35
C GLN A 157 -5.92 13.43 -10.40
N LEU A 158 -5.01 12.63 -9.82
CA LEU A 158 -5.33 11.58 -8.87
C LEU A 158 -5.93 12.13 -7.58
N LEU A 159 -5.34 13.21 -7.04
CA LEU A 159 -5.87 13.90 -5.86
C LEU A 159 -7.31 14.39 -6.09
N LYS A 160 -7.61 14.99 -7.27
CA LYS A 160 -8.98 15.37 -7.66
C LYS A 160 -9.94 14.19 -7.75
N LYS A 161 -9.43 12.97 -8.01
CA LYS A 161 -10.22 11.73 -8.01
C LYS A 161 -10.33 11.09 -6.62
N GLY A 162 -9.81 11.75 -5.59
CA GLY A 162 -9.91 11.30 -4.19
C GLY A 162 -8.89 10.22 -3.81
N PHE A 163 -7.76 10.13 -4.51
CA PHE A 163 -6.64 9.32 -4.07
C PHE A 163 -5.84 10.03 -2.99
N TYR A 164 -5.17 9.22 -2.18
CA TYR A 164 -4.01 9.58 -1.39
C TYR A 164 -2.77 9.10 -2.14
N LEU A 165 -1.64 9.76 -1.95
CA LEU A 165 -0.38 9.38 -2.58
C LEU A 165 0.65 9.08 -1.51
N SER A 166 1.33 7.95 -1.65
CA SER A 166 2.48 7.61 -0.83
C SER A 166 3.75 7.76 -1.66
N LEU A 167 4.70 8.51 -1.12
CA LEU A 167 5.94 8.90 -1.77
C LEU A 167 7.13 8.26 -1.05
N GLY A 168 7.88 7.44 -1.79
CA GLY A 168 9.10 6.80 -1.33
C GLY A 168 10.35 7.53 -1.80
N GLU A 169 11.50 6.84 -1.78
CA GLU A 169 12.82 7.37 -2.13
C GLU A 169 12.88 8.19 -3.44
N TYR A 170 12.10 7.78 -4.46
CA TYR A 170 12.24 8.28 -5.83
C TYR A 170 11.21 9.34 -6.25
N TYR A 171 10.59 10.02 -5.31
CA TYR A 171 9.65 11.10 -5.64
C TYR A 171 10.36 12.31 -6.28
N SER A 172 9.61 13.08 -7.10
CA SER A 172 10.07 14.39 -7.54
C SER A 172 9.78 15.47 -6.49
N ASP A 173 10.70 16.40 -6.30
CA ASP A 173 10.55 17.50 -5.34
C ASP A 173 9.32 18.37 -5.65
N GLU A 174 8.99 18.54 -6.92
CA GLU A 174 7.80 19.28 -7.35
C GLU A 174 6.52 18.57 -6.92
N THR A 175 6.44 17.24 -7.12
CA THR A 175 5.31 16.45 -6.65
C THR A 175 5.19 16.51 -5.13
N MET A 176 6.31 16.37 -4.40
CA MET A 176 6.33 16.47 -2.94
C MET A 176 5.79 17.81 -2.43
N ARG A 177 6.11 18.94 -3.09
CA ARG A 177 5.56 20.26 -2.72
C ARG A 177 4.08 20.42 -3.07
N THR A 178 3.59 19.67 -4.05
CA THR A 178 2.24 19.84 -4.61
C THR A 178 1.19 19.01 -3.87
N VAL A 179 1.57 17.84 -3.33
CA VAL A 179 0.62 16.98 -2.62
C VAL A 179 0.27 17.62 -1.27
N PRO A 180 -1.03 17.87 -0.96
CA PRO A 180 -1.45 18.39 0.33
C PRO A 180 -1.10 17.43 1.48
N ASP A 181 -0.84 17.98 2.69
CA ASP A 181 -0.45 17.18 3.87
C ASP A 181 -1.48 16.11 4.20
N GLU A 182 -2.75 16.45 4.15
CA GLU A 182 -3.86 15.54 4.44
C GLU A 182 -4.06 14.43 3.39
N ARG A 183 -3.28 14.43 2.32
CA ARG A 183 -3.32 13.44 1.21
C ARG A 183 -1.98 12.78 0.96
N LEU A 184 -0.97 13.11 1.76
CA LEU A 184 0.40 12.63 1.63
C LEU A 184 0.68 11.54 2.66
N PHE A 185 1.29 10.47 2.18
CA PHE A 185 1.96 9.47 2.99
C PHE A 185 3.41 9.32 2.53
N LEU A 186 4.24 8.79 3.41
CA LEU A 186 5.61 8.40 3.10
C LEU A 186 5.77 6.89 3.27
N GLU A 187 6.74 6.33 2.57
CA GLU A 187 7.02 4.90 2.60
C GLU A 187 8.47 4.58 2.28
N THR A 188 8.95 3.45 2.75
CA THR A 188 10.23 2.88 2.33
C THR A 188 10.09 1.89 1.19
N ASP A 189 9.00 1.14 1.10
CA ASP A 189 8.82 0.04 0.13
C ASP A 189 10.01 -0.95 0.22
N ASN A 190 10.78 -1.09 -0.85
CA ASN A 190 12.02 -1.86 -0.93
C ASN A 190 13.30 -1.01 -0.86
N SER A 191 13.20 0.28 -0.50
CA SER A 191 14.37 1.16 -0.37
C SER A 191 15.32 0.69 0.73
N SER A 192 16.61 0.94 0.57
CA SER A 192 17.60 0.75 1.63
C SER A 192 17.62 1.91 2.66
N LEU A 193 16.92 3.01 2.37
CA LEU A 193 16.82 4.14 3.28
C LEU A 193 15.86 3.83 4.43
N ASP A 194 16.11 4.49 5.57
CA ASP A 194 15.16 4.50 6.67
C ASP A 194 14.04 5.51 6.42
N ILE A 195 12.90 5.33 7.07
CA ILE A 195 11.76 6.22 6.90
C ILE A 195 12.07 7.64 7.38
N GLU A 196 12.91 7.77 8.40
CA GLU A 196 13.38 9.04 8.94
C GLU A 196 14.18 9.84 7.90
N ASP A 197 14.99 9.18 7.06
CA ASP A 197 15.73 9.83 5.98
C ASP A 197 14.79 10.39 4.91
N ILE A 198 13.77 9.60 4.55
CA ILE A 198 12.73 10.02 3.59
C ILE A 198 11.93 11.19 4.17
N LEU A 199 11.56 11.13 5.45
CA LEU A 199 10.85 12.19 6.16
C LEU A 199 11.67 13.48 6.22
N CYS A 200 12.94 13.40 6.61
CA CYS A 200 13.85 14.55 6.67
C CYS A 200 14.02 15.22 5.30
N ARG A 201 14.16 14.41 4.25
CA ARG A 201 14.21 14.92 2.87
C ARG A 201 12.90 15.59 2.47
N ALA A 202 11.75 14.99 2.78
CA ALA A 202 10.43 15.55 2.48
C ALA A 202 10.22 16.89 3.18
N ALA A 203 10.53 16.98 4.47
CA ALA A 203 10.44 18.21 5.26
C ALA A 203 11.31 19.32 4.68
N LYS A 204 12.57 19.01 4.33
CA LYS A 204 13.48 19.96 3.67
C LYS A 204 12.91 20.47 2.34
N VAL A 205 12.35 19.60 1.51
CA VAL A 205 11.74 19.97 0.22
C VAL A 205 10.52 20.86 0.41
N ARG A 206 9.73 20.61 1.44
CA ARG A 206 8.54 21.40 1.79
C ARG A 206 8.83 22.67 2.58
N GLY A 207 10.04 22.82 3.10
CA GLY A 207 10.43 23.97 3.93
C GLY A 207 9.75 23.98 5.30
N VAL A 208 9.50 22.79 5.87
CA VAL A 208 8.93 22.60 7.20
C VAL A 208 9.94 21.90 8.12
N GLU A 209 9.77 22.03 9.43
CA GLU A 209 10.55 21.29 10.41
C GLU A 209 9.89 19.94 10.70
N VAL A 210 10.70 18.92 10.98
CA VAL A 210 10.23 17.65 11.51
C VAL A 210 10.08 17.84 13.02
N GLU A 211 8.85 17.89 13.52
CA GLU A 211 8.61 17.89 14.96
C GLU A 211 8.93 16.50 15.52
N ALA A 212 9.66 16.44 16.63
CA ALA A 212 10.11 15.21 17.28
C ALA A 212 8.98 14.51 18.05
#